data_e5b8eca55da12a04500ceb77e6bdbc11
#
_entry.id   e5b8eca55da12a04500ceb77e6bdbc11
#
_cell.length_a   1.000
_cell.length_b   1.000
_cell.length_c   1.000
_cell.angle_alpha   90.00
_cell.angle_beta   90.00
_cell.angle_gamma   90.00
#
_symmetry.space_group_name_H-M   'P 1'
#
loop_
_entity.id
_entity.type
_entity.pdbx_description
1 polymer ?
#
loop_
_entity_poly.entity_id
_entity_poly.type
_entity_poly.pdbx_seq_one_letter_code
_entity_poly.pdbx_strand_id
1 'polypeptide(L)'
;MSLESSVMFEEGIGAGIYTDNEAFKELGLLAASRSDCLSKANLIITLQPLSNEELDLVNKGSTILGTVNPFYNQTHINECKKRGINLVSMEFIPRITRAQKMDVLSSQANLAGYSAVIESAKHLSKGLPMMMTAAGTLKPARVFVIGVGVAGLQAIATAKRLGARVEAFDTRDVVEEQVQSLGAKFVKIDLGETGQNDQGYANELTPEQIQKQKDLQSKVCERSDIVITTAQLFGRPAPRLIDEKTISQMQPGSVIFDMAVESGGNVEGSIQDEVVIKNGVKIIGISNLSSTVSSHASLALSNNFNHWITDFYDTDSGVINFDFEDEIIKSSVLVHNGKILNERFS
;
A
#
# COMPACT_ATOMS: atom_id res chain seq x y z
N MET A 1 1.54 -26.81 -9.68
CA MET A 1 1.49 -27.67 -8.50
C MET A 1 0.04 -28.00 -8.24
N SER A 2 -0.37 -29.26 -8.34
CA SER A 2 -1.66 -29.69 -7.80
C SER A 2 -1.45 -29.89 -6.30
N LEU A 3 -1.93 -28.93 -5.49
CA LEU A 3 -2.15 -29.22 -4.09
C LEU A 3 -3.21 -30.32 -4.04
N GLU A 4 -2.94 -31.45 -3.39
CA GLU A 4 -3.95 -32.50 -3.17
C GLU A 4 -5.04 -32.06 -2.18
N SER A 5 -5.27 -30.76 -2.07
CA SER A 5 -6.20 -30.10 -1.18
C SER A 5 -7.41 -29.60 -1.96
N SER A 6 -8.61 -29.76 -1.40
CA SER A 6 -9.79 -29.14 -1.95
C SER A 6 -9.77 -27.63 -1.69
N VAL A 7 -9.88 -26.84 -2.73
CA VAL A 7 -9.93 -25.37 -2.62
C VAL A 7 -11.36 -24.90 -2.81
N MET A 8 -11.87 -24.19 -1.81
CA MET A 8 -13.18 -23.51 -1.87
C MET A 8 -12.98 -22.03 -2.13
N PHE A 9 -13.90 -21.42 -2.84
CA PHE A 9 -13.97 -19.99 -3.03
C PHE A 9 -15.35 -19.44 -2.71
N GLU A 10 -15.38 -18.25 -2.13
CA GLU A 10 -16.63 -17.53 -1.87
C GLU A 10 -17.28 -17.10 -3.19
N GLU A 11 -18.57 -17.38 -3.36
CA GLU A 11 -19.30 -16.99 -4.57
C GLU A 11 -19.23 -15.49 -4.81
N GLY A 12 -18.94 -15.09 -6.04
CA GLY A 12 -18.79 -13.69 -6.43
C GLY A 12 -17.42 -13.08 -6.15
N ILE A 13 -16.45 -13.82 -5.60
CA ILE A 13 -15.09 -13.30 -5.26
C ILE A 13 -14.39 -12.67 -6.47
N GLY A 14 -14.66 -13.14 -7.67
CA GLY A 14 -14.06 -12.65 -8.91
C GLY A 14 -14.77 -11.44 -9.54
N ALA A 15 -15.86 -10.94 -8.97
CA ALA A 15 -16.65 -9.87 -9.59
C ALA A 15 -15.83 -8.60 -9.87
N GLY A 16 -14.95 -8.21 -8.95
CA GLY A 16 -14.09 -7.04 -9.09
C GLY A 16 -13.01 -7.15 -10.16
N ILE A 17 -12.76 -8.35 -10.68
CA ILE A 17 -11.80 -8.64 -11.75
C ILE A 17 -12.47 -9.23 -12.99
N TYR A 18 -13.79 -9.09 -13.09
CA TYR A 18 -14.61 -9.58 -14.22
C TYR A 18 -14.48 -11.10 -14.47
N THR A 19 -14.25 -11.87 -13.42
CA THR A 19 -14.18 -13.34 -13.46
C THR A 19 -15.40 -13.91 -12.74
N ASP A 20 -16.18 -14.73 -13.41
CA ASP A 20 -17.36 -15.35 -12.84
C ASP A 20 -17.04 -16.65 -12.06
N ASN A 21 -18.04 -17.19 -11.37
CA ASN A 21 -17.87 -18.41 -10.61
C ASN A 21 -17.58 -19.63 -11.50
N GLU A 22 -18.07 -19.65 -12.74
CA GLU A 22 -17.88 -20.79 -13.65
C GLU A 22 -16.39 -20.91 -14.04
N ALA A 23 -15.72 -19.80 -14.30
CA ALA A 23 -14.29 -19.80 -14.60
C ALA A 23 -13.45 -20.45 -13.47
N PHE A 24 -13.83 -20.24 -12.21
CA PHE A 24 -13.17 -20.89 -11.08
C PHE A 24 -13.54 -22.37 -10.96
N LYS A 25 -14.79 -22.76 -11.25
CA LYS A 25 -15.24 -24.16 -11.26
C LYS A 25 -14.55 -24.96 -12.36
N GLU A 26 -14.32 -24.39 -13.54
CA GLU A 26 -13.56 -25.02 -14.62
C GLU A 26 -12.11 -25.36 -14.21
N LEU A 27 -11.54 -24.63 -13.25
CA LEU A 27 -10.25 -24.95 -12.65
C LEU A 27 -10.34 -26.02 -11.55
N GLY A 28 -11.52 -26.59 -11.30
CA GLY A 28 -11.74 -27.61 -10.28
C GLY A 28 -11.96 -27.07 -8.87
N LEU A 29 -12.21 -25.76 -8.72
CA LEU A 29 -12.47 -25.14 -7.42
C LEU A 29 -13.95 -25.26 -7.03
N LEU A 30 -14.24 -25.29 -5.72
CA LEU A 30 -15.58 -25.46 -5.19
C LEU A 30 -16.19 -24.11 -4.80
N ALA A 31 -17.28 -23.71 -5.47
CA ALA A 31 -18.04 -22.55 -5.05
C ALA A 31 -18.77 -22.82 -3.74
N ALA A 32 -18.70 -21.91 -2.79
CA ALA A 32 -19.32 -22.05 -1.48
C ALA A 32 -19.79 -20.69 -0.94
N SER A 33 -20.72 -20.74 0.01
CA SER A 33 -21.09 -19.55 0.78
C SER A 33 -19.92 -19.10 1.64
N ARG A 34 -19.88 -17.80 2.02
CA ARG A 34 -18.87 -17.28 2.94
C ARG A 34 -18.82 -18.08 4.25
N SER A 35 -19.99 -18.42 4.81
CA SER A 35 -20.06 -19.23 6.04
C SER A 35 -19.49 -20.64 5.87
N ASP A 36 -19.72 -21.27 4.73
CA ASP A 36 -19.13 -22.58 4.42
C ASP A 36 -17.61 -22.49 4.25
N CYS A 37 -17.12 -21.47 3.56
CA CYS A 37 -15.68 -21.24 3.43
C CYS A 37 -15.01 -21.10 4.80
N LEU A 38 -15.62 -20.31 5.71
CA LEU A 38 -15.05 -20.06 7.03
C LEU A 38 -15.12 -21.30 7.94
N SER A 39 -16.23 -22.05 7.91
CA SER A 39 -16.46 -23.18 8.83
C SER A 39 -15.79 -24.50 8.43
N LYS A 40 -15.45 -24.66 7.14
CA LYS A 40 -14.89 -25.93 6.61
C LYS A 40 -13.40 -25.85 6.32
N ALA A 41 -12.83 -24.65 6.17
CA ALA A 41 -11.43 -24.49 5.78
C ALA A 41 -10.47 -24.62 6.97
N ASN A 42 -9.33 -25.27 6.73
CA ASN A 42 -8.19 -25.31 7.64
C ASN A 42 -7.25 -24.10 7.42
N LEU A 43 -7.18 -23.61 6.17
CA LEU A 43 -6.47 -22.38 5.79
C LEU A 43 -7.43 -21.43 5.13
N ILE A 44 -7.59 -20.23 5.68
CA ILE A 44 -8.46 -19.17 5.19
C ILE A 44 -7.58 -18.04 4.68
N ILE A 45 -7.74 -17.65 3.41
CA ILE A 45 -7.09 -16.48 2.84
C ILE A 45 -8.06 -15.32 2.85
N THR A 46 -7.65 -14.18 3.41
CA THR A 46 -8.47 -12.97 3.48
C THR A 46 -7.66 -11.71 3.21
N LEU A 47 -8.32 -10.69 2.63
CA LEU A 47 -7.73 -9.36 2.41
C LEU A 47 -8.17 -8.32 3.45
N GLN A 48 -9.00 -8.73 4.41
CA GLN A 48 -9.49 -7.88 5.50
C GLN A 48 -9.65 -8.71 6.77
N PRO A 49 -9.60 -8.09 7.96
CA PRO A 49 -9.91 -8.79 9.20
C PRO A 49 -11.35 -9.29 9.18
N LEU A 50 -11.55 -10.49 9.71
CA LEU A 50 -12.89 -11.06 9.88
C LEU A 50 -13.60 -10.39 11.07
N SER A 51 -14.92 -10.25 10.98
CA SER A 51 -15.75 -9.81 12.12
C SER A 51 -15.78 -10.85 13.23
N ASN A 52 -16.26 -10.48 14.41
CA ASN A 52 -16.37 -11.42 15.54
C ASN A 52 -17.33 -12.58 15.23
N GLU A 53 -18.44 -12.28 14.54
CA GLU A 53 -19.44 -13.26 14.09
C GLU A 53 -18.82 -14.24 13.08
N GLU A 54 -17.96 -13.75 12.20
CA GLU A 54 -17.24 -14.57 11.23
C GLU A 54 -16.16 -15.42 11.91
N LEU A 55 -15.43 -14.88 12.89
CA LEU A 55 -14.48 -15.65 13.70
C LEU A 55 -15.13 -16.78 14.50
N ASP A 56 -16.42 -16.63 14.89
CA ASP A 56 -17.18 -17.69 15.55
C ASP A 56 -17.47 -18.90 14.65
N LEU A 57 -17.41 -18.71 13.33
CA LEU A 57 -17.55 -19.80 12.33
C LEU A 57 -16.24 -20.56 12.11
N VAL A 58 -15.08 -19.93 12.40
CA VAL A 58 -13.77 -20.51 12.13
C VAL A 58 -13.42 -21.60 13.16
N ASN A 59 -13.02 -22.76 12.68
CA ASN A 59 -12.64 -23.86 13.55
C ASN A 59 -11.35 -23.54 14.34
N LYS A 60 -11.36 -23.95 15.62
CA LYS A 60 -10.15 -23.88 16.44
C LYS A 60 -9.00 -24.65 15.76
N GLY A 61 -7.82 -24.05 15.72
CA GLY A 61 -6.63 -24.60 15.08
C GLY A 61 -6.50 -24.25 13.60
N SER A 62 -7.56 -23.75 12.95
CA SER A 62 -7.44 -23.22 11.60
C SER A 62 -6.51 -22.02 11.54
N THR A 63 -5.96 -21.75 10.36
CA THR A 63 -5.06 -20.62 10.12
C THR A 63 -5.74 -19.58 9.22
N ILE A 64 -5.72 -18.33 9.64
CA ILE A 64 -6.03 -17.17 8.81
C ILE A 64 -4.70 -16.62 8.28
N LEU A 65 -4.56 -16.57 6.96
CA LEU A 65 -3.45 -15.95 6.23
C LEU A 65 -4.01 -14.73 5.51
N GLY A 66 -3.59 -13.53 5.89
CA GLY A 66 -4.25 -12.36 5.34
C GLY A 66 -3.50 -11.04 5.45
N THR A 67 -4.10 -10.03 4.84
CA THR A 67 -3.82 -8.62 5.10
C THR A 67 -4.88 -8.15 6.10
N VAL A 68 -4.49 -7.97 7.37
CA VAL A 68 -5.43 -7.75 8.47
C VAL A 68 -5.21 -6.40 9.18
N ASN A 69 -4.29 -5.59 8.67
CA ASN A 69 -3.94 -4.28 9.22
C ASN A 69 -3.78 -4.30 10.76
N PRO A 70 -2.82 -5.05 11.30
CA PRO A 70 -2.79 -5.45 12.70
C PRO A 70 -2.71 -4.30 13.69
N PHE A 71 -2.05 -3.19 13.31
CA PHE A 71 -1.90 -2.01 14.18
C PHE A 71 -3.23 -1.30 14.47
N TYR A 72 -4.18 -1.39 13.55
CA TYR A 72 -5.51 -0.79 13.70
C TYR A 72 -6.56 -1.81 14.13
N ASN A 73 -6.22 -3.11 14.14
CA ASN A 73 -7.14 -4.20 14.43
C ASN A 73 -6.62 -5.12 15.56
N GLN A 74 -6.07 -4.55 16.64
CA GLN A 74 -5.58 -5.33 17.77
C GLN A 74 -6.67 -6.20 18.44
N THR A 75 -7.92 -5.75 18.39
CA THR A 75 -9.07 -6.55 18.85
C THR A 75 -9.17 -7.86 18.07
N HIS A 76 -9.00 -7.84 16.75
CA HIS A 76 -9.03 -9.03 15.90
C HIS A 76 -7.94 -10.06 16.31
N ILE A 77 -6.72 -9.59 16.60
CA ILE A 77 -5.63 -10.43 17.09
C ILE A 77 -6.02 -11.13 18.40
N ASN A 78 -6.58 -10.36 19.34
CA ASN A 78 -7.02 -10.89 20.62
C ASN A 78 -8.17 -11.90 20.48
N GLU A 79 -9.10 -11.66 19.56
CA GLU A 79 -10.21 -12.57 19.30
C GLU A 79 -9.75 -13.86 18.62
N CYS A 80 -8.77 -13.81 17.72
CA CYS A 80 -8.10 -15.01 17.17
C CYS A 80 -7.43 -15.83 18.30
N LYS A 81 -6.68 -15.15 19.19
CA LYS A 81 -6.07 -15.80 20.35
C LYS A 81 -7.09 -16.53 21.22
N LYS A 82 -8.20 -15.88 21.58
CA LYS A 82 -9.25 -16.45 22.46
C LYS A 82 -9.87 -17.70 21.85
N ARG A 83 -10.08 -17.72 20.51
CA ARG A 83 -10.69 -18.82 19.79
C ARG A 83 -9.70 -19.93 19.43
N GLY A 84 -8.40 -19.71 19.67
CA GLY A 84 -7.34 -20.65 19.29
C GLY A 84 -7.15 -20.76 17.79
N ILE A 85 -7.40 -19.67 17.06
CA ILE A 85 -7.19 -19.53 15.62
C ILE A 85 -5.76 -19.01 15.41
N ASN A 86 -5.00 -19.61 14.49
CA ASN A 86 -3.70 -19.10 14.11
C ASN A 86 -3.87 -17.92 13.14
N LEU A 87 -3.06 -16.86 13.31
CA LEU A 87 -3.12 -15.66 12.49
C LEU A 87 -1.76 -15.35 11.90
N VAL A 88 -1.70 -15.32 10.59
CA VAL A 88 -0.52 -14.91 9.80
C VAL A 88 -0.85 -13.62 9.08
N SER A 89 -0.04 -12.58 9.31
CA SER A 89 -0.19 -11.26 8.68
C SER A 89 0.86 -11.09 7.58
N MET A 90 0.40 -10.94 6.35
CA MET A 90 1.27 -10.68 5.20
C MET A 90 1.96 -9.31 5.27
N GLU A 91 1.44 -8.38 6.05
CA GLU A 91 2.09 -7.07 6.27
C GLU A 91 3.37 -7.17 7.11
N PHE A 92 3.57 -8.28 7.82
CA PHE A 92 4.75 -8.54 8.62
C PHE A 92 5.81 -9.43 7.93
N ILE A 93 5.65 -9.68 6.63
CA ILE A 93 6.71 -10.33 5.84
C ILE A 93 8.00 -9.49 5.93
N PRO A 94 9.14 -10.09 6.34
CA PRO A 94 10.39 -9.35 6.52
C PRO A 94 10.99 -8.93 5.17
N ARG A 95 11.70 -7.80 5.15
CA ARG A 95 12.35 -7.29 3.93
C ARG A 95 13.70 -7.94 3.66
N ILE A 96 13.69 -9.24 3.49
CA ILE A 96 14.85 -10.06 3.10
C ILE A 96 14.68 -10.58 1.68
N THR A 97 15.77 -10.90 1.00
CA THR A 97 15.77 -11.28 -0.42
C THR A 97 14.83 -12.44 -0.72
N ARG A 98 14.80 -13.48 0.12
CA ARG A 98 13.94 -14.67 -0.04
C ARG A 98 12.45 -14.31 0.05
N ALA A 99 12.09 -13.30 0.86
CA ALA A 99 10.71 -12.92 1.13
C ALA A 99 10.15 -11.87 0.15
N GLN A 100 10.97 -11.27 -0.71
CA GLN A 100 10.53 -10.23 -1.66
C GLN A 100 9.33 -10.66 -2.52
N LYS A 101 9.30 -11.93 -2.93
CA LYS A 101 8.19 -12.52 -3.70
C LYS A 101 6.85 -12.57 -2.94
N MET A 102 6.88 -12.41 -1.61
CA MET A 102 5.73 -12.45 -0.70
C MET A 102 5.32 -11.05 -0.20
N ASP A 103 6.04 -9.98 -0.57
CA ASP A 103 5.83 -8.62 -0.06
C ASP A 103 4.58 -7.98 -0.68
N VAL A 104 3.45 -8.13 0.01
CA VAL A 104 2.16 -7.54 -0.39
C VAL A 104 2.17 -6.02 -0.32
N LEU A 105 2.92 -5.43 0.62
CA LEU A 105 2.97 -3.98 0.77
C LEU A 105 3.64 -3.34 -0.44
N SER A 106 4.77 -3.89 -0.89
CA SER A 106 5.48 -3.36 -2.06
C SER A 106 4.71 -3.60 -3.35
N SER A 107 4.09 -4.77 -3.54
CA SER A 107 3.31 -5.06 -4.74
C SER A 107 2.12 -4.10 -4.89
N GLN A 108 1.38 -3.84 -3.82
CA GLN A 108 0.24 -2.94 -3.83
C GLN A 108 0.66 -1.46 -3.90
N ALA A 109 1.73 -1.06 -3.19
CA ALA A 109 2.26 0.30 -3.25
C ALA A 109 2.72 0.69 -4.66
N ASN A 110 3.28 -0.25 -5.42
CA ASN A 110 3.67 -0.03 -6.81
C ASN A 110 2.45 0.36 -7.67
N LEU A 111 1.37 -0.43 -7.60
CA LEU A 111 0.14 -0.16 -8.33
C LEU A 111 -0.53 1.14 -7.87
N ALA A 112 -0.53 1.40 -6.56
CA ALA A 112 -1.06 2.64 -6.00
C ALA A 112 -0.30 3.88 -6.52
N GLY A 113 1.03 3.80 -6.63
CA GLY A 113 1.85 4.88 -7.21
C GLY A 113 1.51 5.19 -8.67
N TYR A 114 1.22 4.16 -9.47
CA TYR A 114 0.70 4.34 -10.82
C TYR A 114 -0.67 5.04 -10.80
N SER A 115 -1.60 4.52 -10.01
CA SER A 115 -2.98 5.01 -9.94
C SER A 115 -3.05 6.46 -9.45
N ALA A 116 -2.22 6.85 -8.49
CA ALA A 116 -2.15 8.22 -7.99
C ALA A 116 -1.85 9.24 -9.11
N VAL A 117 -0.97 8.90 -10.04
CA VAL A 117 -0.66 9.77 -11.18
C VAL A 117 -1.83 9.84 -12.16
N ILE A 118 -2.46 8.72 -12.47
CA ILE A 118 -3.58 8.67 -13.41
C ILE A 118 -4.78 9.45 -12.85
N GLU A 119 -5.14 9.24 -11.59
CA GLU A 119 -6.23 9.99 -10.95
C GLU A 119 -5.89 11.49 -10.83
N SER A 120 -4.65 11.84 -10.49
CA SER A 120 -4.22 13.24 -10.51
C SER A 120 -4.36 13.88 -11.89
N ALA A 121 -3.96 13.17 -12.94
CA ALA A 121 -4.05 13.64 -14.32
C ALA A 121 -5.51 13.87 -14.77
N LYS A 122 -6.42 12.99 -14.36
CA LYS A 122 -7.87 13.11 -14.62
C LYS A 122 -8.47 14.37 -14.01
N HIS A 123 -7.96 14.79 -12.86
CA HIS A 123 -8.46 15.97 -12.14
C HIS A 123 -7.73 17.27 -12.49
N LEU A 124 -6.57 17.20 -13.16
CA LEU A 124 -5.81 18.37 -13.61
C LEU A 124 -6.46 18.97 -14.86
N SER A 125 -6.47 20.31 -14.93
CA SER A 125 -7.00 21.04 -16.10
C SER A 125 -5.97 21.26 -17.22
N LYS A 126 -4.80 20.58 -17.16
CA LYS A 126 -3.70 20.71 -18.11
C LYS A 126 -3.26 19.34 -18.60
N GLY A 127 -2.70 19.28 -19.83
CA GLY A 127 -2.03 18.07 -20.31
C GLY A 127 -0.70 17.82 -19.58
N LEU A 128 -0.36 16.55 -19.36
CA LEU A 128 0.91 16.20 -18.75
C LEU A 128 2.11 16.42 -19.66
N PRO A 129 2.09 15.98 -20.96
CA PRO A 129 3.23 16.16 -21.85
C PRO A 129 3.30 17.58 -22.43
N MET A 130 4.47 17.93 -22.91
CA MET A 130 4.61 19.03 -23.86
C MET A 130 3.90 18.67 -25.16
N MET A 131 3.09 19.59 -25.69
CA MET A 131 2.41 19.40 -26.98
C MET A 131 2.63 20.61 -27.88
N MET A 132 2.88 20.37 -29.15
CA MET A 132 2.99 21.40 -30.18
C MET A 132 1.68 21.42 -30.99
N THR A 133 1.05 22.59 -31.04
CA THR A 133 -0.21 22.79 -31.77
C THR A 133 -0.06 23.96 -32.73
N ALA A 134 -0.99 24.11 -33.68
CA ALA A 134 -1.05 25.30 -34.53
C ALA A 134 -1.24 26.60 -33.74
N ALA A 135 -1.80 26.51 -32.53
CA ALA A 135 -2.00 27.65 -31.61
C ALA A 135 -0.77 27.92 -30.71
N GLY A 136 0.31 27.14 -30.86
CA GLY A 136 1.55 27.28 -30.08
C GLY A 136 1.90 26.06 -29.25
N THR A 137 2.95 26.21 -28.42
CA THR A 137 3.49 25.14 -27.58
C THR A 137 2.85 25.15 -26.21
N LEU A 138 2.21 24.04 -25.84
CA LEU A 138 1.71 23.79 -24.49
C LEU A 138 2.85 23.24 -23.65
N LYS A 139 3.11 23.87 -22.50
CA LYS A 139 4.18 23.45 -21.58
C LYS A 139 3.76 22.19 -20.82
N PRO A 140 4.70 21.26 -20.53
CA PRO A 140 4.40 20.09 -19.75
C PRO A 140 4.04 20.46 -18.30
N ALA A 141 3.17 19.64 -17.69
CA ALA A 141 2.84 19.77 -16.29
C ALA A 141 4.07 19.51 -15.39
N ARG A 142 4.12 20.17 -14.25
CA ARG A 142 5.12 19.96 -13.19
C ARG A 142 4.52 19.09 -12.11
N VAL A 143 5.16 17.95 -11.87
CA VAL A 143 4.76 16.99 -10.84
C VAL A 143 5.83 16.97 -9.76
N PHE A 144 5.40 17.12 -8.50
CA PHE A 144 6.26 16.99 -7.34
C PHE A 144 5.83 15.79 -6.50
N VAL A 145 6.77 14.86 -6.24
CA VAL A 145 6.52 13.67 -5.44
C VAL A 145 7.27 13.79 -4.12
N ILE A 146 6.54 13.71 -3.01
CA ILE A 146 7.08 13.76 -1.64
C ILE A 146 7.02 12.36 -1.03
N GLY A 147 8.18 11.78 -0.78
CA GLY A 147 8.38 10.39 -0.42
C GLY A 147 8.78 9.54 -1.63
N VAL A 148 9.97 8.92 -1.55
CA VAL A 148 10.54 8.11 -2.64
C VAL A 148 10.71 6.67 -2.18
N GLY A 149 9.61 6.09 -1.66
CA GLY A 149 9.45 4.65 -1.47
C GLY A 149 8.96 3.98 -2.75
N VAL A 150 8.49 2.74 -2.66
CA VAL A 150 7.99 1.96 -3.81
C VAL A 150 6.90 2.74 -4.58
N ALA A 151 5.91 3.27 -3.86
CA ALA A 151 4.84 4.06 -4.46
C ALA A 151 5.36 5.35 -5.13
N GLY A 152 6.26 6.09 -4.44
CA GLY A 152 6.84 7.32 -4.96
C GLY A 152 7.69 7.10 -6.21
N LEU A 153 8.53 6.07 -6.23
CA LEU A 153 9.33 5.70 -7.42
C LEU A 153 8.43 5.36 -8.60
N GLN A 154 7.36 4.60 -8.36
CA GLN A 154 6.42 4.27 -9.44
C GLN A 154 5.64 5.51 -9.91
N ALA A 155 5.24 6.41 -9.01
CA ALA A 155 4.60 7.67 -9.37
C ALA A 155 5.53 8.53 -10.24
N ILE A 156 6.82 8.66 -9.85
CA ILE A 156 7.84 9.35 -10.64
C ILE A 156 7.95 8.72 -12.04
N ALA A 157 8.12 7.40 -12.11
CA ALA A 157 8.26 6.68 -13.38
C ALA A 157 7.02 6.87 -14.29
N THR A 158 5.82 6.80 -13.71
CA THR A 158 4.56 6.98 -14.44
C THR A 158 4.42 8.41 -14.97
N ALA A 159 4.61 9.41 -14.11
CA ALA A 159 4.53 10.81 -14.51
C ALA A 159 5.57 11.19 -15.58
N LYS A 160 6.78 10.64 -15.49
CA LYS A 160 7.82 10.79 -16.52
C LYS A 160 7.41 10.18 -17.86
N ARG A 161 6.88 8.95 -17.87
CA ARG A 161 6.39 8.28 -19.09
C ARG A 161 5.23 9.05 -19.73
N LEU A 162 4.39 9.71 -18.93
CA LEU A 162 3.33 10.59 -19.43
C LEU A 162 3.83 11.98 -19.88
N GLY A 163 5.14 12.24 -19.82
CA GLY A 163 5.76 13.43 -20.34
C GLY A 163 5.80 14.64 -19.41
N ALA A 164 5.51 14.46 -18.14
CA ALA A 164 5.59 15.52 -17.13
C ALA A 164 7.04 15.89 -16.79
N ARG A 165 7.26 17.11 -16.28
CA ARG A 165 8.49 17.48 -15.57
C ARG A 165 8.35 17.07 -14.12
N VAL A 166 9.19 16.14 -13.67
CA VAL A 166 9.08 15.56 -12.33
C VAL A 166 10.23 16.02 -11.46
N GLU A 167 9.89 16.53 -10.28
CA GLU A 167 10.77 16.76 -9.14
C GLU A 167 10.35 15.82 -8.01
N ALA A 168 11.28 15.35 -7.18
CA ALA A 168 10.97 14.47 -6.05
C ALA A 168 11.83 14.83 -4.84
N PHE A 169 11.30 14.56 -3.65
CA PHE A 169 11.98 14.76 -2.39
C PHE A 169 11.79 13.53 -1.47
N ASP A 170 12.85 13.18 -0.77
CA ASP A 170 12.82 12.25 0.36
C ASP A 170 13.82 12.74 1.41
N THR A 171 13.62 12.36 2.67
CA THR A 171 14.57 12.67 3.76
C THR A 171 15.81 11.78 3.73
N ARG A 172 15.78 10.71 2.94
CA ARG A 172 16.87 9.75 2.75
C ARG A 172 17.65 10.11 1.48
N ASP A 173 18.88 10.56 1.60
CA ASP A 173 19.73 10.90 0.45
C ASP A 173 20.05 9.69 -0.44
N VAL A 174 20.03 8.48 0.13
CA VAL A 174 20.32 7.23 -0.61
C VAL A 174 19.39 6.97 -1.80
N VAL A 175 18.23 7.62 -1.86
CA VAL A 175 17.27 7.45 -2.98
C VAL A 175 17.50 8.43 -4.14
N GLU A 176 18.43 9.38 -4.01
CA GLU A 176 18.72 10.38 -5.06
C GLU A 176 19.07 9.73 -6.40
N GLU A 177 19.96 8.74 -6.40
CA GLU A 177 20.34 8.02 -7.61
C GLU A 177 19.14 7.35 -8.28
N GLN A 178 18.22 6.78 -7.49
CA GLN A 178 17.02 6.14 -8.01
C GLN A 178 16.10 7.15 -8.70
N VAL A 179 15.92 8.34 -8.13
CA VAL A 179 15.15 9.44 -8.73
C VAL A 179 15.77 9.89 -10.05
N GLN A 180 17.09 10.09 -10.06
CA GLN A 180 17.84 10.55 -11.24
C GLN A 180 17.81 9.49 -12.35
N SER A 181 17.90 8.21 -12.02
CA SER A 181 17.82 7.11 -12.99
C SER A 181 16.46 7.05 -13.72
N LEU A 182 15.39 7.53 -13.08
CA LEU A 182 14.07 7.69 -13.69
C LEU A 182 13.94 8.98 -14.52
N GLY A 183 15.00 9.79 -14.61
CA GLY A 183 15.00 11.05 -15.34
C GLY A 183 14.26 12.19 -14.63
N ALA A 184 14.06 12.08 -13.33
CA ALA A 184 13.49 13.13 -12.49
C ALA A 184 14.58 13.91 -11.74
N LYS A 185 14.25 15.09 -11.24
CA LYS A 185 15.16 15.90 -10.45
C LYS A 185 14.92 15.66 -8.96
N PHE A 186 15.96 15.31 -8.22
CA PHE A 186 15.91 15.25 -6.77
C PHE A 186 16.05 16.67 -6.18
N VAL A 187 15.14 17.01 -5.27
CA VAL A 187 15.14 18.28 -4.55
C VAL A 187 15.94 18.08 -3.27
N LYS A 188 17.16 18.60 -3.24
CA LYS A 188 18.00 18.54 -2.06
C LYS A 188 17.56 19.56 -1.02
N ILE A 189 17.27 19.08 0.17
CA ILE A 189 17.02 19.89 1.35
C ILE A 189 18.04 19.41 2.39
N ASP A 190 19.05 20.23 2.65
CA ASP A 190 20.02 19.93 3.69
C ASP A 190 19.34 19.94 5.07
N LEU A 191 18.96 18.78 5.55
CA LEU A 191 18.36 18.56 6.87
C LEU A 191 19.40 18.17 7.95
N GLY A 192 20.68 18.13 7.58
CA GLY A 192 21.74 17.54 8.42
C GLY A 192 21.70 16.01 8.38
N GLU A 193 22.18 15.38 9.44
CA GLU A 193 22.16 13.90 9.51
C GLU A 193 20.74 13.38 9.62
N THR A 194 20.33 12.64 8.60
CA THR A 194 19.06 11.90 8.52
C THR A 194 19.40 10.43 8.21
N GLY A 195 18.47 9.52 8.44
CA GLY A 195 18.72 8.10 8.20
C GLY A 195 17.44 7.33 7.96
N GLN A 196 17.56 6.03 7.93
CA GLN A 196 16.43 5.09 7.84
C GLN A 196 16.56 4.00 8.90
N ASN A 197 15.41 3.45 9.29
CA ASN A 197 15.36 2.28 10.17
C ASN A 197 15.62 0.98 9.37
N ASP A 198 15.72 -0.15 10.06
CA ASP A 198 15.98 -1.48 9.45
C ASP A 198 14.91 -1.91 8.45
N GLN A 199 13.72 -1.32 8.49
CA GLN A 199 12.63 -1.56 7.54
C GLN A 199 12.67 -0.61 6.33
N GLY A 200 13.69 0.27 6.23
CA GLY A 200 13.87 1.22 5.13
C GLY A 200 12.95 2.44 5.17
N TYR A 201 12.27 2.70 6.30
CA TYR A 201 11.54 3.95 6.51
C TYR A 201 12.46 5.03 7.08
N ALA A 202 12.19 6.29 6.71
CA ALA A 202 12.92 7.43 7.24
C ALA A 202 12.83 7.52 8.78
N ASN A 203 13.93 7.91 9.43
CA ASN A 203 13.92 8.22 10.84
C ASN A 203 13.12 9.51 11.15
N GLU A 204 12.70 9.67 12.40
CA GLU A 204 12.01 10.87 12.86
C GLU A 204 12.93 12.09 12.78
N LEU A 205 12.39 13.21 12.29
CA LEU A 205 13.10 14.49 12.21
C LEU A 205 12.87 15.33 13.47
N THR A 206 13.82 16.20 13.79
CA THR A 206 13.63 17.21 14.83
C THR A 206 12.62 18.27 14.41
N PRO A 207 12.02 19.03 15.34
CA PRO A 207 11.10 20.12 14.99
C PRO A 207 11.71 21.16 14.04
N GLU A 208 12.99 21.49 14.19
CA GLU A 208 13.73 22.42 13.32
C GLU A 208 13.90 21.84 11.91
N GLN A 209 14.23 20.55 11.81
CA GLN A 209 14.33 19.85 10.53
C GLN A 209 12.98 19.80 9.82
N ILE A 210 11.89 19.51 10.55
CA ILE A 210 10.52 19.50 10.03
C ILE A 210 10.15 20.90 9.48
N GLN A 211 10.45 21.97 10.22
CA GLN A 211 10.12 23.33 9.76
C GLN A 211 10.92 23.70 8.51
N LYS A 212 12.23 23.43 8.49
CA LYS A 212 13.09 23.69 7.32
C LYS A 212 12.60 22.89 6.09
N GLN A 213 12.21 21.64 6.30
CA GLN A 213 11.63 20.80 5.26
C GLN A 213 10.35 21.43 4.70
N LYS A 214 9.41 21.81 5.56
CA LYS A 214 8.14 22.44 5.17
C LYS A 214 8.34 23.70 4.35
N ASP A 215 9.20 24.60 4.79
CA ASP A 215 9.45 25.87 4.13
C ASP A 215 10.02 25.69 2.71
N LEU A 216 10.90 24.73 2.51
CA LEU A 216 11.48 24.46 1.21
C LEU A 216 10.56 23.64 0.30
N GLN A 217 9.83 22.68 0.85
CA GLN A 217 8.82 21.92 0.11
C GLN A 217 7.67 22.83 -0.36
N SER A 218 7.22 23.78 0.48
CA SER A 218 6.18 24.74 0.13
C SER A 218 6.53 25.52 -1.14
N LYS A 219 7.78 25.95 -1.31
CA LYS A 219 8.25 26.63 -2.54
C LYS A 219 8.20 25.75 -3.79
N VAL A 220 8.35 24.44 -3.62
CA VAL A 220 8.21 23.49 -4.77
C VAL A 220 6.73 23.21 -5.05
N CYS A 221 5.92 23.06 -4.01
CA CYS A 221 4.46 22.91 -4.14
C CYS A 221 3.83 24.09 -4.89
N GLU A 222 4.19 25.34 -4.52
CA GLU A 222 3.68 26.58 -5.12
C GLU A 222 3.79 26.60 -6.65
N ARG A 223 4.88 26.07 -7.21
CA ARG A 223 5.12 26.02 -8.66
C ARG A 223 4.68 24.73 -9.34
N SER A 224 4.14 23.75 -8.59
CA SER A 224 3.73 22.45 -9.10
C SER A 224 2.28 22.44 -9.55
N ASP A 225 1.99 21.72 -10.63
CA ASP A 225 0.63 21.48 -11.11
C ASP A 225 0.00 20.26 -10.40
N ILE A 226 0.84 19.26 -10.06
CA ILE A 226 0.45 18.09 -9.27
C ILE A 226 1.47 17.92 -8.14
N VAL A 227 0.98 17.66 -6.93
CA VAL A 227 1.78 17.19 -5.79
C VAL A 227 1.25 15.83 -5.35
N ILE A 228 2.13 14.84 -5.22
CA ILE A 228 1.76 13.49 -4.73
C ILE A 228 2.55 13.24 -3.44
N THR A 229 1.84 12.96 -2.34
CA THR A 229 2.44 12.64 -1.05
C THR A 229 2.31 11.15 -0.76
N THR A 230 3.41 10.52 -0.38
CA THR A 230 3.47 9.05 -0.14
C THR A 230 4.07 8.69 1.21
N ALA A 231 4.27 9.66 2.11
CA ALA A 231 4.94 9.42 3.37
C ALA A 231 4.02 8.68 4.35
N GLN A 232 4.35 7.44 4.60
CA GLN A 232 3.68 6.59 5.59
C GLN A 232 4.69 6.08 6.62
N LEU A 233 4.22 5.92 7.85
CA LEU A 233 4.98 5.32 8.94
C LEU A 233 4.32 3.99 9.31
N PHE A 234 5.08 2.91 9.34
CA PHE A 234 4.54 1.59 9.65
C PHE A 234 3.97 1.54 11.08
N GLY A 235 2.66 1.33 11.19
CA GLY A 235 1.95 1.25 12.46
C GLY A 235 1.73 2.58 13.20
N ARG A 236 1.95 3.72 12.54
CA ARG A 236 1.76 5.06 13.11
C ARG A 236 0.98 5.97 12.15
N PRO A 237 0.32 7.01 12.66
CA PRO A 237 -0.31 8.02 11.82
C PRO A 237 0.71 8.67 10.86
N ALA A 238 0.25 8.98 9.66
CA ALA A 238 1.07 9.66 8.66
C ALA A 238 1.47 11.08 9.12
N PRO A 239 2.70 11.53 8.81
CA PRO A 239 3.14 12.88 9.15
C PRO A 239 2.39 13.92 8.31
N ARG A 240 2.02 15.05 8.91
CA ARG A 240 1.42 16.18 8.19
C ARG A 240 2.52 16.97 7.46
N LEU A 241 2.55 16.87 6.12
CA LEU A 241 3.60 17.48 5.28
C LEU A 241 3.14 18.77 4.62
N ILE A 242 1.87 18.87 4.22
CA ILE A 242 1.30 20.00 3.51
C ILE A 242 0.20 20.61 4.38
N ASP A 243 0.42 21.86 4.78
CA ASP A 243 -0.51 22.65 5.57
C ASP A 243 -1.38 23.58 4.69
N GLU A 244 -2.38 24.22 5.29
CA GLU A 244 -3.29 25.12 4.60
C GLU A 244 -2.57 26.34 4.00
N LYS A 245 -1.50 26.81 4.65
CA LYS A 245 -0.67 27.90 4.14
C LYS A 245 -0.03 27.52 2.81
N THR A 246 0.57 26.33 2.74
CA THR A 246 1.16 25.80 1.51
C THR A 246 0.11 25.62 0.41
N ILE A 247 -1.07 25.08 0.74
CA ILE A 247 -2.19 24.91 -0.21
C ILE A 247 -2.62 26.27 -0.78
N SER A 248 -2.71 27.30 0.06
CA SER A 248 -3.13 28.64 -0.38
C SER A 248 -2.16 29.34 -1.33
N GLN A 249 -0.90 28.91 -1.35
CA GLN A 249 0.15 29.43 -2.23
C GLN A 249 0.22 28.71 -3.58
N MET A 250 -0.44 27.56 -3.72
CA MET A 250 -0.48 26.81 -4.98
C MET A 250 -1.38 27.49 -6.01
N GLN A 251 -1.13 27.19 -7.29
CA GLN A 251 -1.93 27.75 -8.39
C GLN A 251 -3.35 27.15 -8.37
N PRO A 252 -4.43 27.96 -8.49
CA PRO A 252 -5.77 27.41 -8.69
C PRO A 252 -5.82 26.46 -9.90
N GLY A 253 -6.51 25.33 -9.75
CA GLY A 253 -6.56 24.27 -10.76
C GLY A 253 -5.46 23.21 -10.61
N SER A 254 -4.51 23.38 -9.67
CA SER A 254 -3.56 22.33 -9.32
C SER A 254 -4.22 21.23 -8.47
N VAL A 255 -3.52 20.11 -8.36
CA VAL A 255 -4.00 18.89 -7.68
C VAL A 255 -2.98 18.45 -6.63
N ILE A 256 -3.45 18.10 -5.45
CA ILE A 256 -2.68 17.37 -4.43
C ILE A 256 -3.30 15.98 -4.27
N PHE A 257 -2.50 14.95 -4.40
CA PHE A 257 -2.92 13.58 -4.15
C PHE A 257 -2.29 13.06 -2.86
N ASP A 258 -3.12 12.76 -1.88
CA ASP A 258 -2.72 12.25 -0.58
C ASP A 258 -2.84 10.72 -0.54
N MET A 259 -1.72 10.01 -0.76
CA MET A 259 -1.70 8.55 -0.70
C MET A 259 -1.69 8.00 0.73
N ALA A 260 -1.60 8.86 1.74
CA ALA A 260 -1.57 8.45 3.14
C ALA A 260 -2.92 8.72 3.86
N VAL A 261 -3.98 9.04 3.13
CA VAL A 261 -5.28 9.44 3.69
C VAL A 261 -5.83 8.44 4.69
N GLU A 262 -5.69 7.13 4.44
CA GLU A 262 -6.17 6.05 5.33
C GLU A 262 -5.42 6.01 6.69
N SER A 263 -4.20 6.54 6.74
CA SER A 263 -3.38 6.60 7.97
C SER A 263 -3.33 8.00 8.59
N GLY A 264 -4.35 8.84 8.33
CA GLY A 264 -4.47 10.19 8.89
C GLY A 264 -4.05 11.30 7.93
N GLY A 265 -3.43 10.97 6.79
CA GLY A 265 -3.12 11.88 5.70
C GLY A 265 -1.89 12.76 5.89
N ASN A 266 -1.20 13.03 4.78
CA ASN A 266 -0.08 13.96 4.71
C ASN A 266 -0.53 15.41 4.48
N VAL A 267 -1.78 15.63 4.07
CA VAL A 267 -2.30 16.92 3.59
C VAL A 267 -3.40 17.43 4.51
N GLU A 268 -3.31 18.68 4.91
CA GLU A 268 -4.31 19.28 5.77
C GLU A 268 -5.64 19.43 5.03
N GLY A 269 -6.71 18.85 5.63
CA GLY A 269 -8.06 18.86 5.07
C GLY A 269 -8.28 17.83 3.96
N SER A 270 -7.36 16.86 3.79
CA SER A 270 -7.61 15.64 3.03
C SER A 270 -8.70 14.82 3.71
N ILE A 271 -9.67 14.36 2.95
CA ILE A 271 -10.76 13.48 3.42
C ILE A 271 -10.77 12.24 2.56
N GLN A 272 -10.84 11.09 3.22
CA GLN A 272 -10.83 9.78 2.56
C GLN A 272 -12.03 9.66 1.60
N ASP A 273 -11.73 9.21 0.37
CA ASP A 273 -12.68 8.97 -0.72
C ASP A 273 -13.46 10.22 -1.18
N GLU A 274 -12.91 11.42 -0.89
CA GLU A 274 -13.47 12.69 -1.33
C GLU A 274 -12.47 13.53 -2.14
N VAL A 275 -13.01 14.40 -2.98
CA VAL A 275 -12.27 15.47 -3.64
C VAL A 275 -12.61 16.78 -2.95
N VAL A 276 -11.72 17.27 -2.10
CA VAL A 276 -11.86 18.53 -1.39
C VAL A 276 -11.27 19.66 -2.23
N ILE A 277 -11.95 20.81 -2.32
CA ILE A 277 -11.43 21.99 -3.02
C ILE A 277 -11.14 23.08 -2.00
N LYS A 278 -9.86 23.49 -1.91
CA LYS A 278 -9.42 24.63 -1.09
C LYS A 278 -8.66 25.62 -1.96
N ASN A 279 -9.06 26.89 -1.96
CA ASN A 279 -8.43 27.96 -2.76
C ASN A 279 -8.27 27.61 -4.26
N GLY A 280 -9.19 26.80 -4.81
CA GLY A 280 -9.13 26.33 -6.20
C GLY A 280 -8.17 25.15 -6.42
N VAL A 281 -7.50 24.66 -5.38
CA VAL A 281 -6.66 23.45 -5.39
C VAL A 281 -7.53 22.24 -5.04
N LYS A 282 -7.43 21.16 -5.83
CA LYS A 282 -8.13 19.89 -5.56
C LYS A 282 -7.25 19.01 -4.71
N ILE A 283 -7.75 18.58 -3.56
CA ILE A 283 -7.10 17.61 -2.67
C ILE A 283 -7.85 16.30 -2.79
N ILE A 284 -7.15 15.22 -3.16
CA ILE A 284 -7.70 13.91 -3.45
C ILE A 284 -7.08 12.90 -2.50
N GLY A 285 -7.92 12.14 -1.82
CA GLY A 285 -7.52 11.00 -0.99
C GLY A 285 -8.40 9.80 -1.32
N ILE A 286 -7.84 8.77 -1.94
CA ILE A 286 -8.57 7.54 -2.30
C ILE A 286 -8.04 6.40 -1.46
N SER A 287 -8.97 5.69 -0.78
CA SER A 287 -8.66 4.46 -0.04
C SER A 287 -8.45 3.29 -1.00
N ASN A 288 -7.69 2.30 -0.54
CA ASN A 288 -7.41 1.09 -1.32
C ASN A 288 -7.07 1.39 -2.79
N LEU A 289 -6.19 2.36 -3.01
CA LEU A 289 -5.90 2.95 -4.32
C LEU A 289 -5.46 1.92 -5.38
N SER A 290 -4.81 0.82 -4.98
CA SER A 290 -4.44 -0.28 -5.88
C SER A 290 -5.66 -0.96 -6.52
N SER A 291 -6.83 -0.90 -5.88
CA SER A 291 -8.07 -1.49 -6.40
C SER A 291 -8.58 -0.83 -7.68
N THR A 292 -8.13 0.38 -8.00
CA THR A 292 -8.46 1.05 -9.28
C THR A 292 -7.89 0.30 -10.50
N VAL A 293 -6.90 -0.57 -10.28
CA VAL A 293 -6.35 -1.52 -11.26
C VAL A 293 -6.52 -2.96 -10.76
N SER A 294 -7.75 -3.30 -10.39
CA SER A 294 -8.14 -4.50 -9.64
C SER A 294 -7.57 -5.80 -10.19
N SER A 295 -7.56 -6.00 -11.51
CA SER A 295 -7.01 -7.22 -12.12
C SER A 295 -5.52 -7.41 -11.82
N HIS A 296 -4.71 -6.36 -11.91
CA HIS A 296 -3.30 -6.43 -11.58
C HIS A 296 -3.08 -6.51 -10.07
N ALA A 297 -3.88 -5.81 -9.27
CA ALA A 297 -3.80 -5.87 -7.81
C ALA A 297 -4.09 -7.29 -7.31
N SER A 298 -5.16 -7.92 -7.82
CA SER A 298 -5.52 -9.29 -7.49
C SER A 298 -4.45 -10.29 -7.93
N LEU A 299 -3.92 -10.17 -9.17
CA LEU A 299 -2.86 -11.03 -9.67
C LEU A 299 -1.59 -10.94 -8.81
N ALA A 300 -1.17 -9.73 -8.45
CA ALA A 300 0.01 -9.53 -7.61
C ALA A 300 -0.18 -10.11 -6.21
N LEU A 301 -1.34 -9.86 -5.58
CA LEU A 301 -1.68 -10.44 -4.28
C LEU A 301 -1.71 -11.96 -4.33
N SER A 302 -2.40 -12.55 -5.32
CA SER A 302 -2.48 -14.01 -5.44
C SER A 302 -1.09 -14.64 -5.57
N ASN A 303 -0.17 -14.01 -6.32
CA ASN A 303 1.21 -14.47 -6.41
C ASN A 303 1.95 -14.36 -5.07
N ASN A 304 1.78 -13.24 -4.34
CA ASN A 304 2.40 -13.10 -3.02
C ASN A 304 1.92 -14.19 -2.05
N PHE A 305 0.60 -14.43 -1.96
CA PHE A 305 0.02 -15.49 -1.13
C PHE A 305 0.47 -16.88 -1.58
N ASN A 306 0.44 -17.15 -2.89
CA ASN A 306 0.87 -18.44 -3.44
C ASN A 306 2.33 -18.75 -3.10
N HIS A 307 3.22 -17.77 -3.15
CA HIS A 307 4.61 -17.97 -2.76
C HIS A 307 4.75 -18.30 -1.28
N TRP A 308 3.99 -17.64 -0.40
CA TRP A 308 4.00 -17.98 1.02
C TRP A 308 3.48 -19.41 1.26
N ILE A 309 2.35 -19.77 0.64
CA ILE A 309 1.76 -21.10 0.76
C ILE A 309 2.73 -22.16 0.24
N THR A 310 3.34 -21.94 -0.93
CA THR A 310 4.29 -22.88 -1.53
C THR A 310 5.52 -23.15 -0.66
N ASP A 311 6.00 -22.11 0.04
CA ASP A 311 7.19 -22.25 0.89
C ASP A 311 6.88 -22.89 2.25
N PHE A 312 5.63 -22.80 2.76
CA PHE A 312 5.28 -23.19 4.14
C PHE A 312 4.15 -24.22 4.27
N TYR A 313 3.46 -24.56 3.18
CA TYR A 313 2.44 -25.61 3.20
C TYR A 313 3.07 -26.95 2.84
N ASP A 314 2.97 -27.90 3.75
CA ASP A 314 3.39 -29.28 3.52
C ASP A 314 2.27 -30.04 2.79
N THR A 315 2.51 -30.43 1.54
CA THR A 315 1.55 -31.14 0.70
C THR A 315 1.27 -32.55 1.18
N ASP A 316 2.25 -33.21 1.83
CA ASP A 316 2.11 -34.58 2.27
C ASP A 316 1.25 -34.70 3.54
N SER A 317 1.41 -33.77 4.46
CA SER A 317 0.61 -33.74 5.70
C SER A 317 -0.65 -32.87 5.60
N GLY A 318 -0.76 -32.00 4.58
CA GLY A 318 -1.89 -31.08 4.40
C GLY A 318 -1.94 -29.94 5.43
N VAL A 319 -0.81 -29.61 6.07
CA VAL A 319 -0.74 -28.60 7.13
C VAL A 319 0.35 -27.56 6.84
N ILE A 320 0.25 -26.41 7.51
CA ILE A 320 1.28 -25.37 7.47
C ILE A 320 2.40 -25.75 8.43
N ASN A 321 3.64 -25.73 7.94
CA ASN A 321 4.84 -25.89 8.76
C ASN A 321 5.18 -24.57 9.46
N PHE A 322 4.92 -24.48 10.76
CA PHE A 322 5.29 -23.35 11.62
C PHE A 322 6.68 -23.54 12.21
N ASP A 323 7.73 -23.48 11.39
CA ASP A 323 9.10 -23.45 11.89
C ASP A 323 9.48 -22.03 12.35
N PHE A 324 9.51 -21.81 13.66
CA PHE A 324 9.83 -20.49 14.25
C PHE A 324 11.32 -20.13 14.22
N GLU A 325 12.19 -21.01 13.73
CA GLU A 325 13.58 -20.65 13.40
C GLU A 325 13.64 -19.92 12.05
N ASP A 326 12.62 -20.06 11.20
CA ASP A 326 12.49 -19.33 9.94
C ASP A 326 12.06 -17.87 10.20
N GLU A 327 12.84 -16.91 9.70
CA GLU A 327 12.59 -15.47 9.89
C GLU A 327 11.24 -15.02 9.34
N ILE A 328 10.73 -15.64 8.26
CA ILE A 328 9.45 -15.26 7.66
C ILE A 328 8.30 -15.71 8.59
N ILE A 329 8.33 -16.95 9.06
CA ILE A 329 7.34 -17.48 10.03
C ILE A 329 7.40 -16.65 11.32
N LYS A 330 8.60 -16.47 11.89
CA LYS A 330 8.81 -15.70 13.12
C LYS A 330 8.26 -14.29 13.05
N SER A 331 8.40 -13.63 11.90
CA SER A 331 7.92 -12.25 11.73
C SER A 331 6.42 -12.19 11.44
N SER A 332 5.89 -13.05 10.56
CA SER A 332 4.53 -12.93 10.02
C SER A 332 3.45 -13.60 10.87
N VAL A 333 3.80 -14.59 11.71
CA VAL A 333 2.84 -15.27 12.59
C VAL A 333 2.58 -14.42 13.83
N LEU A 334 1.39 -13.86 13.92
CA LEU A 334 0.98 -13.01 15.05
C LEU A 334 0.37 -13.82 16.19
N VAL A 335 -0.44 -14.85 15.86
CA VAL A 335 -1.07 -15.74 16.83
C VAL A 335 -0.82 -17.19 16.44
N HIS A 336 -0.37 -18.02 17.38
CA HIS A 336 -0.22 -19.46 17.21
C HIS A 336 -0.57 -20.19 18.50
N ASN A 337 -1.39 -21.25 18.38
CA ASN A 337 -1.81 -22.10 19.52
C ASN A 337 -2.32 -21.28 20.73
N GLY A 338 -3.14 -20.26 20.48
CA GLY A 338 -3.75 -19.42 21.52
C GLY A 338 -2.76 -18.48 22.23
N LYS A 339 -1.60 -18.20 21.63
CA LYS A 339 -0.61 -17.22 22.13
C LYS A 339 -0.34 -16.16 21.09
N ILE A 340 -0.23 -14.91 21.52
CA ILE A 340 0.33 -13.82 20.69
C ILE A 340 1.83 -13.97 20.74
N LEU A 341 2.48 -14.02 19.56
CA LEU A 341 3.91 -14.23 19.43
C LEU A 341 4.68 -12.93 19.17
N ASN A 342 4.02 -11.94 18.59
CA ASN A 342 4.65 -10.66 18.27
C ASN A 342 4.54 -9.72 19.48
N GLU A 343 5.69 -9.29 20.04
CA GLU A 343 5.78 -8.45 21.23
C GLU A 343 5.07 -7.10 21.09
N ARG A 344 4.87 -6.61 19.86
CA ARG A 344 4.16 -5.35 19.59
C ARG A 344 2.67 -5.42 19.92
N PHE A 345 2.10 -6.62 20.07
CA PHE A 345 0.68 -6.87 20.32
C PHE A 345 0.42 -7.68 21.60
N SER A 346 1.49 -8.12 22.29
CA SER A 346 1.42 -8.89 23.54
C SER A 346 1.08 -8.02 24.75
#